data_4f2cd56f4325c45323063b0a6c2603d1
#
_entry.id   4f2cd56f4325c45323063b0a6c2603d1
#
_cell.length_a   1.000
_cell.length_b   1.000
_cell.length_c   1.000
_cell.angle_alpha   90.00
_cell.angle_beta   90.00
_cell.angle_gamma   90.00
#
_symmetry.space_group_name_H-M   'P 1'
#
loop_
_entity.id
_entity.type
_entity.pdbx_description
1 polymer ?
#
loop_
_entity_poly.entity_id
_entity_poly.type
_entity_poly.pdbx_seq_one_letter_code
_entity_poly.pdbx_strand_id
1 'polypeptide(L)'
;MRPSGARTSVSSSPSRMWGMTDSIASIIAHELGVEVPRVQATIDLLDGGATVPFIARYRKEVTGGMDDGQLRQLEQRLDYLRELAARKETILKSIEEQGKLTDELRQKILAVDTKARLEDLYLPFKKSRRTKAAIAREAGLGELVEKLLAGGSLDLAEGYVQEGFADAASVMAGARAIVVEDISTDADLVGEIREEYFKRGRAESAVIEGKEEEGQKYRDYFEFDEPFGDLPSHRVLALLRGENEGVLRVNFAPGEDDEFYQGIIADRTGLQAQGDPADKFRAECVRFGWRTKLAVSSAVDVRMRLKEKADQAAVSVFSKNLKDLLLAAPAGHRATLGLDPGYRNGVKCAVVDGTGKVLDTVVVYPHSGQWDKARTILSTLVNKHGVELLAVGNGTASRETEKLAKEIAGLAEGTKPQTVVISEAGASVYSASEVAAQEFPDMDVSLRGAVSIARRLQDPLAELVKIDPKSIGVGQYQHDVNQALLAAGLDTVVEDAVNSVGVDVNLASAPLLNRVAGVTPTLAENIVAYRDENGAFKSRKELLKVPRLGPKAFEQAAGFLRINGAADP
;
A
#
# COMPACT_ATOMS: atom_id res chain seq x y z
N MET A 1 -0.65 17.86 60.36
CA MET A 1 -1.38 18.66 59.39
C MET A 1 -0.54 18.76 58.12
N ARG A 2 -0.91 18.07 57.06
CA ARG A 2 -0.35 18.21 55.73
C ARG A 2 -1.47 18.58 54.77
N PRO A 3 -1.34 19.56 53.88
CA PRO A 3 -2.38 19.88 52.92
C PRO A 3 -2.26 18.95 51.70
N SER A 4 -3.43 18.45 51.29
CA SER A 4 -3.67 17.63 50.10
C SER A 4 -3.44 18.42 48.82
N GLY A 5 -2.56 17.94 47.96
CA GLY A 5 -2.38 18.43 46.58
C GLY A 5 -3.51 17.95 45.68
N ALA A 6 -4.31 18.87 45.18
CA ALA A 6 -5.31 18.62 44.17
C ALA A 6 -4.62 18.35 42.83
N ARG A 7 -4.84 17.15 42.27
CA ARG A 7 -4.53 16.84 40.85
C ARG A 7 -5.60 17.51 40.00
N THR A 8 -5.22 18.54 39.26
CA THR A 8 -6.03 19.09 38.18
C THR A 8 -5.99 18.11 37.03
N SER A 9 -7.06 17.35 36.86
CA SER A 9 -7.35 16.62 35.65
C SER A 9 -7.71 17.62 34.55
N VAL A 10 -6.85 17.73 33.53
CA VAL A 10 -7.20 18.44 32.30
C VAL A 10 -8.20 17.56 31.55
N SER A 11 -9.48 17.88 31.72
CA SER A 11 -10.54 17.31 30.91
C SER A 11 -10.44 17.91 29.52
N SER A 12 -10.01 17.12 28.54
CA SER A 12 -10.21 17.43 27.13
C SER A 12 -11.72 17.47 26.87
N SER A 13 -12.26 18.67 26.63
CA SER A 13 -13.68 18.86 26.44
C SER A 13 -14.16 18.14 25.17
N PRO A 14 -15.24 17.34 25.23
CA PRO A 14 -15.82 16.62 24.10
C PRO A 14 -16.29 17.52 22.93
N SER A 15 -16.54 18.79 23.20
CA SER A 15 -17.10 19.75 22.23
C SER A 15 -16.18 20.12 21.06
N ARG A 16 -14.84 19.94 21.17
CA ARG A 16 -13.91 20.21 20.04
C ARG A 16 -13.87 19.04 19.02
N MET A 17 -14.15 17.82 19.46
CA MET A 17 -14.12 16.65 18.59
C MET A 17 -15.35 16.57 17.68
N TRP A 18 -16.51 17.04 18.15
CA TRP A 18 -17.76 16.99 17.37
C TRP A 18 -17.72 17.92 16.15
N GLY A 19 -17.22 19.15 16.26
CA GLY A 19 -17.13 20.08 15.13
C GLY A 19 -16.14 19.65 14.04
N MET A 20 -15.09 18.90 14.38
CA MET A 20 -14.14 18.33 13.38
C MET A 20 -14.72 17.10 12.66
N THR A 21 -15.52 16.28 13.36
CA THR A 21 -16.18 15.10 12.78
C THR A 21 -17.25 15.52 11.77
N ASP A 22 -18.04 16.54 12.07
CA ASP A 22 -19.02 17.09 11.14
C ASP A 22 -18.38 17.63 9.85
N SER A 23 -17.22 18.28 9.97
CA SER A 23 -16.45 18.74 8.81
C SER A 23 -15.91 17.57 7.96
N ILE A 24 -15.39 16.52 8.58
CA ILE A 24 -14.90 15.32 7.89
C ILE A 24 -16.04 14.60 7.17
N ALA A 25 -17.18 14.40 7.85
CA ALA A 25 -18.35 13.78 7.26
C ALA A 25 -18.86 14.56 6.04
N SER A 26 -18.83 15.90 6.10
CA SER A 26 -19.24 16.76 4.99
C SER A 26 -18.32 16.65 3.77
N ILE A 27 -17.01 16.57 3.98
CA ILE A 27 -16.01 16.38 2.90
C ILE A 27 -16.25 15.03 2.22
N ILE A 28 -16.35 13.96 2.99
CA ILE A 28 -16.55 12.61 2.46
C ILE A 28 -17.90 12.50 1.73
N ALA A 29 -18.95 13.11 2.28
CA ALA A 29 -20.27 13.14 1.68
C ALA A 29 -20.26 13.80 0.29
N HIS A 30 -19.57 14.91 0.15
CA HIS A 30 -19.39 15.59 -1.13
C HIS A 30 -18.60 14.74 -2.14
N GLU A 31 -17.50 14.11 -1.69
CA GLU A 31 -16.64 13.27 -2.54
C GLU A 31 -17.37 12.00 -3.04
N LEU A 32 -18.18 11.38 -2.21
CA LEU A 32 -18.92 10.16 -2.54
C LEU A 32 -20.30 10.41 -3.17
N GLY A 33 -20.79 11.65 -3.17
CA GLY A 33 -22.15 11.97 -3.62
C GLY A 33 -23.24 11.38 -2.71
N VAL A 34 -22.98 11.28 -1.42
CA VAL A 34 -23.87 10.71 -0.40
C VAL A 34 -24.27 11.79 0.61
N GLU A 35 -25.46 11.65 1.21
CA GLU A 35 -25.92 12.61 2.23
C GLU A 35 -25.06 12.56 3.50
N VAL A 36 -24.75 13.73 4.09
CA VAL A 36 -23.92 13.86 5.31
C VAL A 36 -24.40 12.98 6.48
N PRO A 37 -25.72 12.91 6.80
CA PRO A 37 -26.20 12.05 7.88
C PRO A 37 -25.87 10.56 7.65
N ARG A 38 -25.85 10.10 6.40
CA ARG A 38 -25.52 8.71 6.04
C ARG A 38 -24.05 8.42 6.29
N VAL A 39 -23.18 9.36 5.89
CA VAL A 39 -21.74 9.27 6.14
C VAL A 39 -21.46 9.28 7.64
N GLN A 40 -22.08 10.19 8.40
CA GLN A 40 -21.89 10.25 9.85
C GLN A 40 -22.34 8.95 10.54
N ALA A 41 -23.50 8.43 10.18
CA ALA A 41 -23.99 7.16 10.74
C ALA A 41 -23.05 5.98 10.40
N THR A 42 -22.43 6.01 9.24
CA THR A 42 -21.43 5.00 8.84
C THR A 42 -20.14 5.14 9.66
N ILE A 43 -19.67 6.38 9.87
CA ILE A 43 -18.52 6.65 10.76
C ILE A 43 -18.80 6.14 12.18
N ASP A 44 -19.98 6.39 12.71
CA ASP A 44 -20.37 5.93 14.05
C ASP A 44 -20.38 4.39 14.16
N LEU A 45 -20.81 3.69 13.10
CA LEU A 45 -20.74 2.23 13.03
C LEU A 45 -19.30 1.71 13.02
N LEU A 46 -18.41 2.33 12.21
CA LEU A 46 -16.99 1.97 12.14
C LEU A 46 -16.30 2.22 13.49
N ASP A 47 -16.53 3.37 14.10
CA ASP A 47 -16.00 3.72 15.42
C ASP A 47 -16.56 2.81 16.53
N GLY A 48 -17.77 2.31 16.34
CA GLY A 48 -18.38 1.28 17.17
C GLY A 48 -17.74 -0.11 16.99
N GLY A 49 -16.80 -0.25 16.03
CA GLY A 49 -16.07 -1.48 15.71
C GLY A 49 -16.85 -2.44 14.80
N ALA A 50 -17.83 -1.93 14.05
CA ALA A 50 -18.45 -2.70 12.97
C ALA A 50 -17.49 -2.77 11.76
N THR A 51 -17.40 -3.95 11.14
CA THR A 51 -16.56 -4.17 9.96
C THR A 51 -17.30 -3.75 8.68
N VAL A 52 -16.54 -3.38 7.64
CA VAL A 52 -17.13 -3.00 6.35
C VAL A 52 -18.04 -4.09 5.77
N PRO A 53 -17.67 -5.39 5.73
CA PRO A 53 -18.56 -6.44 5.24
C PRO A 53 -19.88 -6.54 6.03
N PHE A 54 -19.82 -6.35 7.35
CA PHE A 54 -21.03 -6.34 8.19
C PHE A 54 -21.93 -5.15 7.88
N ILE A 55 -21.37 -3.95 7.77
CA ILE A 55 -22.11 -2.73 7.46
C ILE A 55 -22.77 -2.86 6.08
N ALA A 56 -22.03 -3.27 5.06
CA ALA A 56 -22.51 -3.44 3.70
C ALA A 56 -23.68 -4.40 3.59
N ARG A 57 -23.68 -5.45 4.37
CA ARG A 57 -24.70 -6.51 4.31
C ARG A 57 -25.88 -6.26 5.23
N TYR A 58 -25.63 -5.79 6.45
CA TYR A 58 -26.62 -5.76 7.54
C TYR A 58 -27.01 -4.36 8.05
N ARG A 59 -26.48 -3.29 7.45
CA ARG A 59 -26.78 -1.90 7.83
C ARG A 59 -27.08 -0.98 6.65
N LYS A 60 -27.59 -1.56 5.57
CA LYS A 60 -27.92 -0.81 4.34
C LYS A 60 -28.91 0.33 4.56
N GLU A 61 -29.87 0.13 5.45
CA GLU A 61 -30.86 1.15 5.83
C GLU A 61 -30.23 2.37 6.50
N VAL A 62 -29.12 2.16 7.24
CA VAL A 62 -28.38 3.23 7.92
C VAL A 62 -27.49 3.99 6.93
N THR A 63 -26.79 3.26 6.06
CA THR A 63 -25.81 3.82 5.14
C THR A 63 -26.43 4.39 3.85
N GLY A 64 -27.75 4.20 3.64
CA GLY A 64 -28.39 4.59 2.39
C GLY A 64 -28.04 3.69 1.21
N GLY A 65 -27.61 2.45 1.47
CA GLY A 65 -27.31 1.45 0.46
C GLY A 65 -25.92 1.55 -0.16
N MET A 66 -24.96 2.22 0.52
CA MET A 66 -23.56 2.21 0.06
C MET A 66 -23.06 0.77 -0.12
N ASP A 67 -22.39 0.53 -1.24
CA ASP A 67 -21.76 -0.77 -1.52
C ASP A 67 -20.40 -0.93 -0.81
N ASP A 68 -19.83 -2.13 -0.90
CA ASP A 68 -18.53 -2.45 -0.28
C ASP A 68 -17.43 -1.49 -0.74
N GLY A 69 -17.40 -1.13 -2.02
CA GLY A 69 -16.41 -0.22 -2.60
C GLY A 69 -16.52 1.19 -2.03
N GLN A 70 -17.74 1.73 -1.95
CA GLN A 70 -18.02 3.05 -1.36
C GLN A 70 -17.66 3.07 0.14
N LEU A 71 -17.98 2.00 0.87
CA LEU A 71 -17.66 1.88 2.30
C LEU A 71 -16.14 1.80 2.54
N ARG A 72 -15.40 1.05 1.71
CA ARG A 72 -13.93 1.00 1.77
C ARG A 72 -13.30 2.35 1.42
N GLN A 73 -13.84 3.04 0.42
CA GLN A 73 -13.38 4.39 0.07
C GLN A 73 -13.64 5.38 1.22
N LEU A 74 -14.80 5.30 1.87
CA LEU A 74 -15.13 6.10 3.06
C LEU A 74 -14.14 5.82 4.19
N GLU A 75 -13.87 4.55 4.51
CA GLU A 75 -12.95 4.13 5.57
C GLU A 75 -11.54 4.71 5.32
N GLN A 76 -10.97 4.51 4.13
CA GLN A 76 -9.65 5.04 3.76
C GLN A 76 -9.61 6.57 3.81
N ARG A 77 -10.67 7.23 3.34
CA ARG A 77 -10.74 8.69 3.34
C ARG A 77 -10.90 9.26 4.74
N LEU A 78 -11.65 8.57 5.60
CA LEU A 78 -11.80 8.91 7.01
C LEU A 78 -10.46 8.89 7.74
N ASP A 79 -9.68 7.83 7.56
CA ASP A 79 -8.34 7.70 8.16
C ASP A 79 -7.42 8.82 7.69
N TYR A 80 -7.38 9.10 6.37
CA TYR A 80 -6.59 10.20 5.81
C TYR A 80 -6.97 11.56 6.40
N LEU A 81 -8.26 11.88 6.48
CA LEU A 81 -8.73 13.16 6.99
C LEU A 81 -8.51 13.31 8.50
N ARG A 82 -8.59 12.22 9.26
CA ARG A 82 -8.24 12.21 10.68
C ARG A 82 -6.75 12.46 10.91
N GLU A 83 -5.89 11.82 10.13
CA GLU A 83 -4.45 12.09 10.18
C GLU A 83 -4.12 13.54 9.78
N LEU A 84 -4.78 14.05 8.73
CA LEU A 84 -4.62 15.45 8.31
C LEU A 84 -5.06 16.41 9.43
N ALA A 85 -6.18 16.16 10.08
CA ALA A 85 -6.68 16.97 11.20
C ALA A 85 -5.72 16.96 12.40
N ALA A 86 -5.22 15.79 12.79
CA ALA A 86 -4.22 15.67 13.87
C ALA A 86 -2.91 16.40 13.51
N ARG A 87 -2.50 16.34 12.25
CA ARG A 87 -1.31 17.06 11.77
C ARG A 87 -1.51 18.58 11.79
N LYS A 88 -2.70 19.07 11.37
CA LYS A 88 -3.07 20.50 11.48
C LYS A 88 -2.96 20.99 12.92
N GLU A 89 -3.51 20.25 13.88
CA GLU A 89 -3.45 20.60 15.29
C GLU A 89 -2.00 20.69 15.80
N THR A 90 -1.17 19.71 15.45
CA THR A 90 0.26 19.69 15.80
C THR A 90 0.99 20.91 15.25
N ILE A 91 0.73 21.28 13.99
CA ILE A 91 1.35 22.43 13.31
C ILE A 91 0.88 23.74 13.94
N LEU A 92 -0.42 23.92 14.16
CA LEU A 92 -0.97 25.11 14.80
C LEU A 92 -0.34 25.35 16.18
N LYS A 93 -0.25 24.28 16.99
CA LYS A 93 0.40 24.35 18.30
C LYS A 93 1.88 24.75 18.19
N SER A 94 2.61 24.16 17.25
CA SER A 94 4.04 24.48 17.04
C SER A 94 4.27 25.93 16.62
N ILE A 95 3.39 26.51 15.78
CA ILE A 95 3.49 27.89 15.33
C ILE A 95 3.07 28.86 16.47
N GLU A 96 2.05 28.48 17.25
CA GLU A 96 1.59 29.25 18.41
C GLU A 96 2.67 29.34 19.50
N GLU A 97 3.36 28.23 19.79
CA GLU A 97 4.51 28.20 20.72
C GLU A 97 5.66 29.11 20.27
N GLN A 98 5.79 29.38 18.97
CA GLN A 98 6.76 30.33 18.40
C GLN A 98 6.27 31.79 18.45
N GLY A 99 5.03 32.04 18.87
CA GLY A 99 4.42 33.38 18.87
C GLY A 99 4.15 33.93 17.49
N LYS A 100 4.09 33.10 16.45
CA LYS A 100 3.97 33.52 15.04
C LYS A 100 2.61 33.19 14.41
N LEU A 101 1.67 32.61 15.17
CA LEU A 101 0.36 32.23 14.66
C LEU A 101 -0.55 33.46 14.59
N THR A 102 -0.88 33.87 13.35
CA THR A 102 -1.89 34.89 13.07
C THR A 102 -3.25 34.24 12.77
N ASP A 103 -4.33 35.02 12.91
CA ASP A 103 -5.68 34.51 12.58
C ASP A 103 -5.80 34.14 11.11
N GLU A 104 -5.17 34.91 10.22
CA GLU A 104 -5.15 34.60 8.78
C GLU A 104 -4.44 33.27 8.50
N LEU A 105 -3.27 33.05 9.09
CA LEU A 105 -2.51 31.80 8.94
C LEU A 105 -3.29 30.61 9.52
N ARG A 106 -3.94 30.81 10.67
CA ARG A 106 -4.83 29.79 11.28
C ARG A 106 -5.94 29.40 10.30
N GLN A 107 -6.61 30.37 9.67
CA GLN A 107 -7.67 30.11 8.69
C GLN A 107 -7.12 29.36 7.46
N LYS A 108 -5.97 29.78 6.92
CA LYS A 108 -5.33 29.08 5.80
C LYS A 108 -5.00 27.62 6.13
N ILE A 109 -4.43 27.34 7.30
CA ILE A 109 -4.09 25.98 7.76
C ILE A 109 -5.36 25.14 7.93
N LEU A 110 -6.42 25.70 8.51
CA LEU A 110 -7.68 24.96 8.70
C LEU A 110 -8.38 24.63 7.38
N ALA A 111 -8.28 25.50 6.38
CA ALA A 111 -8.90 25.35 5.07
C ALA A 111 -8.19 24.34 4.15
N VAL A 112 -6.99 23.90 4.47
CA VAL A 112 -6.23 22.98 3.62
C VAL A 112 -6.86 21.58 3.61
N ASP A 113 -6.89 20.96 2.44
CA ASP A 113 -7.46 19.62 2.17
C ASP A 113 -6.41 18.52 1.90
N THR A 114 -5.13 18.90 1.75
CA THR A 114 -4.04 17.96 1.48
C THR A 114 -2.85 18.12 2.43
N LYS A 115 -2.17 16.99 2.73
CA LYS A 115 -0.94 17.01 3.56
C LYS A 115 0.18 17.82 2.91
N ALA A 116 0.32 17.75 1.57
CA ALA A 116 1.36 18.49 0.86
C ALA A 116 1.19 20.01 1.06
N ARG A 117 -0.02 20.52 0.84
CA ARG A 117 -0.29 21.95 1.04
C ARG A 117 -0.13 22.38 2.50
N LEU A 118 -0.49 21.52 3.44
CA LEU A 118 -0.29 21.76 4.88
C LEU A 118 1.20 21.91 5.22
N GLU A 119 2.04 21.02 4.69
CA GLU A 119 3.48 21.07 4.92
C GLU A 119 4.12 22.30 4.26
N ASP A 120 3.62 22.78 3.10
CA ASP A 120 4.07 24.02 2.48
C ASP A 120 3.83 25.21 3.39
N LEU A 121 2.63 25.34 3.98
CA LEU A 121 2.30 26.41 4.93
C LEU A 121 3.15 26.35 6.20
N TYR A 122 3.62 25.17 6.58
CA TYR A 122 4.47 24.98 7.75
C TYR A 122 5.96 25.21 7.49
N LEU A 123 6.41 25.20 6.22
CA LEU A 123 7.83 25.34 5.86
C LEU A 123 8.55 26.50 6.56
N PRO A 124 8.00 27.75 6.61
CA PRO A 124 8.66 28.88 7.25
C PRO A 124 8.85 28.73 8.78
N PHE A 125 8.07 27.84 9.39
CA PHE A 125 8.00 27.64 10.86
C PHE A 125 8.70 26.37 11.33
N LYS A 126 9.16 25.53 10.40
CA LYS A 126 9.92 24.32 10.75
C LYS A 126 11.22 24.72 11.47
N LYS A 127 11.43 24.17 12.67
CA LYS A 127 12.70 24.29 13.37
C LYS A 127 13.79 23.60 12.54
N SER A 128 14.59 24.38 11.82
CA SER A 128 15.72 23.88 11.04
C SER A 128 17.04 24.13 11.78
N ARG A 129 18.12 23.48 11.33
CA ARG A 129 19.48 23.87 11.72
C ARG A 129 19.71 25.33 11.32
N ARG A 130 20.57 26.05 12.07
CA ARG A 130 20.96 27.43 11.77
C ARG A 130 21.38 27.54 10.30
N THR A 131 20.54 28.22 9.50
CA THR A 131 20.74 28.37 8.05
C THR A 131 21.70 29.54 7.75
N LYS A 132 22.28 29.56 6.54
CA LYS A 132 23.06 30.73 6.07
C LYS A 132 22.23 32.00 6.10
N ALA A 133 20.94 31.92 5.78
CA ALA A 133 20.01 33.05 5.85
C ALA A 133 19.79 33.53 7.30
N ALA A 134 19.63 32.60 8.25
CA ALA A 134 19.51 32.95 9.67
C ALA A 134 20.74 33.65 10.18
N ILE A 135 21.95 33.16 9.86
CA ILE A 135 23.22 33.80 10.20
C ILE A 135 23.30 35.22 9.60
N ALA A 136 22.91 35.39 8.34
CA ALA A 136 22.90 36.67 7.66
C ALA A 136 21.89 37.66 8.27
N ARG A 137 20.70 37.19 8.67
CA ARG A 137 19.70 38.01 9.38
C ARG A 137 20.19 38.44 10.76
N GLU A 138 20.81 37.54 11.53
CA GLU A 138 21.42 37.83 12.83
C GLU A 138 22.55 38.87 12.71
N ALA A 139 23.29 38.87 11.59
CA ALA A 139 24.32 39.85 11.27
C ALA A 139 23.77 41.20 10.72
N GLY A 140 22.44 41.39 10.67
CA GLY A 140 21.80 42.62 10.23
C GLY A 140 21.73 42.80 8.72
N LEU A 141 22.03 41.77 7.91
CA LEU A 141 21.98 41.87 6.44
C LEU A 141 20.56 41.99 5.88
N GLY A 142 19.51 41.80 6.69
CA GLY A 142 18.12 42.06 6.29
C GLY A 142 17.90 43.49 5.84
N GLU A 143 18.48 44.49 6.53
CA GLU A 143 18.42 45.90 6.14
C GLU A 143 19.10 46.17 4.78
N LEU A 144 20.22 45.51 4.51
CA LEU A 144 20.87 45.56 3.19
C LEU A 144 19.97 45.02 2.10
N VAL A 145 19.30 43.86 2.35
CA VAL A 145 18.35 43.26 1.40
C VAL A 145 17.24 44.24 1.06
N GLU A 146 16.63 44.90 2.04
CA GLU A 146 15.58 45.89 1.81
C GLU A 146 16.09 47.07 0.93
N LYS A 147 17.28 47.57 1.20
CA LYS A 147 17.90 48.64 0.40
C LYS A 147 18.20 48.20 -1.03
N LEU A 148 18.73 47.00 -1.22
CA LEU A 148 19.01 46.44 -2.54
C LEU A 148 17.72 46.22 -3.34
N LEU A 149 16.68 45.66 -2.73
CA LEU A 149 15.40 45.44 -3.41
C LEU A 149 14.68 46.77 -3.75
N ALA A 150 14.94 47.81 -3.02
CA ALA A 150 14.49 49.19 -3.33
C ALA A 150 15.30 49.88 -4.43
N GLY A 151 16.22 49.19 -5.11
CA GLY A 151 17.02 49.75 -6.22
C GLY A 151 18.39 50.30 -5.82
N GLY A 152 18.86 50.01 -4.60
CA GLY A 152 20.16 50.46 -4.10
C GLY A 152 21.35 49.88 -4.88
N SER A 153 22.48 50.64 -4.85
CA SER A 153 23.75 50.19 -5.45
C SER A 153 24.30 48.96 -4.74
N LEU A 154 24.95 48.05 -5.49
CA LEU A 154 25.63 46.87 -4.94
C LEU A 154 26.80 47.27 -4.01
N ASP A 155 27.36 48.45 -4.16
CA ASP A 155 28.46 48.98 -3.32
C ASP A 155 28.02 49.16 -1.86
N LEU A 156 26.72 49.21 -1.57
CA LEU A 156 26.20 49.22 -0.21
C LEU A 156 26.71 48.07 0.64
N ALA A 157 27.06 46.95 0.01
CA ALA A 157 27.59 45.76 0.68
C ALA A 157 28.90 46.04 1.46
N GLU A 158 29.71 46.99 1.00
CA GLU A 158 30.95 47.39 1.69
C GLU A 158 30.70 47.91 3.13
N GLY A 159 29.56 48.57 3.34
CA GLY A 159 29.15 49.07 4.64
C GLY A 159 28.71 48.03 5.66
N TYR A 160 28.54 46.77 5.23
CA TYR A 160 28.09 45.64 6.06
C TYR A 160 29.17 44.58 6.30
N VAL A 161 30.42 44.87 5.89
CA VAL A 161 31.58 43.98 6.16
C VAL A 161 31.83 43.91 7.66
N GLN A 162 31.86 42.69 8.21
CA GLN A 162 31.97 42.44 9.64
C GLN A 162 32.48 41.02 9.93
N GLU A 163 32.62 40.64 11.20
CA GLU A 163 33.00 39.28 11.58
C GLU A 163 31.98 38.26 11.02
N GLY A 164 32.47 37.22 10.34
CA GLY A 164 31.65 36.25 9.64
C GLY A 164 31.30 36.60 8.20
N PHE A 165 31.49 37.88 7.78
CA PHE A 165 31.30 38.42 6.42
C PHE A 165 32.49 39.35 6.07
N ALA A 166 33.61 38.69 5.72
CA ALA A 166 34.92 39.34 5.65
C ALA A 166 35.11 40.34 4.46
N ASP A 167 34.24 40.27 3.46
CA ASP A 167 34.29 41.12 2.26
C ASP A 167 32.87 41.36 1.68
N ALA A 168 32.76 42.27 0.74
CA ALA A 168 31.49 42.56 0.06
C ALA A 168 30.88 41.36 -0.66
N ALA A 169 31.70 40.44 -1.16
CA ALA A 169 31.21 39.23 -1.82
C ALA A 169 30.51 38.28 -0.84
N SER A 170 31.07 38.06 0.35
CA SER A 170 30.46 37.26 1.43
C SER A 170 29.20 37.96 1.99
N VAL A 171 29.17 39.26 2.10
CA VAL A 171 27.99 40.06 2.48
C VAL A 171 26.86 39.85 1.44
N MET A 172 27.18 39.99 0.14
CA MET A 172 26.19 39.77 -0.94
C MET A 172 25.70 38.32 -0.99
N ALA A 173 26.57 37.36 -0.72
CA ALA A 173 26.16 35.97 -0.61
C ALA A 173 25.21 35.73 0.57
N GLY A 174 25.44 36.41 1.70
CA GLY A 174 24.53 36.39 2.86
C GLY A 174 23.18 37.05 2.54
N ALA A 175 23.17 38.20 1.92
CA ALA A 175 21.97 38.89 1.47
C ALA A 175 21.14 38.03 0.49
N ARG A 176 21.81 37.43 -0.49
CA ARG A 176 21.18 36.47 -1.41
C ARG A 176 20.59 35.26 -0.70
N ALA A 177 21.29 34.73 0.33
CA ALA A 177 20.78 33.59 1.08
C ALA A 177 19.45 33.89 1.79
N ILE A 178 19.27 35.13 2.27
CA ILE A 178 17.99 35.59 2.86
C ILE A 178 16.88 35.54 1.82
N VAL A 179 17.07 36.16 0.65
CA VAL A 179 16.05 36.19 -0.41
C VAL A 179 15.74 34.81 -0.95
N VAL A 180 16.75 33.95 -1.13
CA VAL A 180 16.57 32.55 -1.57
C VAL A 180 15.79 31.72 -0.55
N GLU A 181 15.99 31.97 0.76
CA GLU A 181 15.19 31.31 1.79
C GLU A 181 13.73 31.77 1.71
N ASP A 182 13.46 33.06 1.56
CA ASP A 182 12.12 33.62 1.42
C ASP A 182 11.40 33.02 0.19
N ILE A 183 12.07 32.96 -0.97
CA ILE A 183 11.58 32.29 -2.18
C ILE A 183 11.22 30.82 -1.90
N SER A 184 12.09 30.09 -1.22
CA SER A 184 11.94 28.64 -1.01
C SER A 184 10.97 28.27 0.11
N THR A 185 10.50 29.23 0.89
CA THR A 185 9.53 29.04 1.99
C THR A 185 8.18 29.73 1.72
N ASP A 186 8.04 30.44 0.60
CA ASP A 186 6.74 30.93 0.15
C ASP A 186 5.85 29.78 -0.30
N ALA A 187 4.85 29.46 0.52
CA ALA A 187 3.98 28.30 0.32
C ALA A 187 3.18 28.34 -0.98
N ASP A 188 2.77 29.54 -1.43
CA ASP A 188 1.99 29.71 -2.65
C ASP A 188 2.88 29.53 -3.88
N LEU A 189 4.06 30.11 -3.87
CA LEU A 189 5.06 29.95 -4.93
C LEU A 189 5.55 28.49 -5.03
N VAL A 190 5.89 27.86 -3.91
CA VAL A 190 6.31 26.45 -3.89
C VAL A 190 5.23 25.54 -4.49
N GLY A 191 3.97 25.78 -4.12
CA GLY A 191 2.83 25.02 -4.66
C GLY A 191 2.67 25.23 -6.17
N GLU A 192 2.72 26.49 -6.65
CA GLU A 192 2.59 26.80 -8.08
C GLU A 192 3.73 26.20 -8.92
N ILE A 193 4.97 26.35 -8.49
CA ILE A 193 6.13 25.76 -9.18
C ILE A 193 6.01 24.23 -9.24
N ARG A 194 5.58 23.58 -8.15
CA ARG A 194 5.38 22.13 -8.12
C ARG A 194 4.33 21.66 -9.12
N GLU A 195 3.20 22.37 -9.22
CA GLU A 195 2.14 22.01 -10.15
C GLU A 195 2.55 22.25 -11.62
N GLU A 196 3.24 23.36 -11.93
CA GLU A 196 3.77 23.59 -13.27
C GLU A 196 4.84 22.56 -13.63
N TYR A 197 5.72 22.21 -12.69
CA TYR A 197 6.72 21.17 -12.86
C TYR A 197 6.07 19.79 -13.15
N PHE A 198 5.03 19.43 -12.40
CA PHE A 198 4.32 18.18 -12.62
C PHE A 198 3.56 18.16 -13.95
N LYS A 199 2.93 19.26 -14.33
CA LYS A 199 2.15 19.40 -15.55
C LYS A 199 3.00 19.29 -16.83
N ARG A 200 4.21 19.88 -16.82
CA ARG A 200 5.08 20.01 -17.99
C ARG A 200 6.22 19.02 -18.02
N GLY A 201 6.56 18.49 -16.86
CA GLY A 201 7.75 17.67 -16.68
C GLY A 201 7.72 16.33 -17.40
N ARG A 202 8.91 15.77 -17.53
CA ARG A 202 9.18 14.54 -18.28
C ARG A 202 10.03 13.58 -17.46
N ALA A 203 9.74 12.29 -17.61
CA ALA A 203 10.58 11.24 -17.06
C ALA A 203 11.58 10.82 -18.15
N GLU A 204 12.84 10.98 -17.85
CA GLU A 204 13.96 10.63 -18.73
C GLU A 204 14.76 9.50 -18.11
N SER A 205 15.24 8.57 -18.93
CA SER A 205 16.23 7.60 -18.47
C SER A 205 17.23 7.23 -19.54
N ALA A 206 18.42 6.86 -19.08
CA ALA A 206 19.50 6.33 -19.90
C ALA A 206 20.14 5.15 -19.19
N VAL A 207 20.64 4.18 -19.97
CA VAL A 207 21.45 3.09 -19.41
C VAL A 207 22.77 3.64 -18.85
N ILE A 208 23.21 3.10 -17.73
CA ILE A 208 24.53 3.39 -17.19
C ILE A 208 25.57 2.65 -18.03
N GLU A 209 26.62 3.36 -18.46
CA GLU A 209 27.70 2.82 -19.29
C GLU A 209 28.26 1.50 -18.72
N GLY A 210 28.31 0.47 -19.58
CA GLY A 210 28.76 -0.87 -19.21
C GLY A 210 27.70 -1.76 -18.57
N LYS A 211 26.44 -1.30 -18.47
CA LYS A 211 25.32 -2.07 -17.92
C LYS A 211 24.33 -2.59 -18.96
N GLU A 212 24.64 -2.45 -20.24
CA GLU A 212 23.74 -2.81 -21.34
C GLU A 212 23.40 -4.31 -21.35
N GLU A 213 24.39 -5.19 -21.12
CA GLU A 213 24.18 -6.64 -21.11
C GLU A 213 23.41 -7.11 -19.86
N GLU A 214 23.79 -6.61 -18.69
CA GLU A 214 23.13 -6.92 -17.43
C GLU A 214 21.69 -6.39 -17.39
N GLY A 215 21.47 -5.25 -18.02
CA GLY A 215 20.23 -4.50 -18.02
C GLY A 215 19.24 -4.85 -19.14
N GLN A 216 19.40 -5.93 -19.90
CA GLN A 216 18.54 -6.24 -21.06
C GLN A 216 17.03 -6.22 -20.78
N LYS A 217 16.62 -6.56 -19.57
CA LYS A 217 15.20 -6.48 -19.14
C LYS A 217 14.65 -5.04 -19.08
N TYR A 218 15.55 -4.03 -19.09
CA TYR A 218 15.21 -2.59 -19.12
C TYR A 218 15.50 -1.93 -20.46
N ARG A 219 15.70 -2.70 -21.53
CA ARG A 219 16.09 -2.19 -22.84
C ARG A 219 15.20 -1.06 -23.34
N ASP A 220 13.90 -1.13 -23.08
CA ASP A 220 12.92 -0.11 -23.50
C ASP A 220 13.11 1.23 -22.77
N TYR A 221 13.95 1.27 -21.74
CA TYR A 221 14.26 2.43 -20.91
C TYR A 221 15.70 2.91 -21.05
N PHE A 222 16.47 2.37 -21.99
CA PHE A 222 17.86 2.77 -22.22
C PHE A 222 17.99 4.16 -22.83
N GLU A 223 16.99 4.57 -23.60
CA GLU A 223 16.79 5.91 -24.16
C GLU A 223 15.30 6.24 -24.03
N PHE A 224 14.90 6.79 -22.89
CA PHE A 224 13.49 6.97 -22.57
C PHE A 224 13.22 8.44 -22.23
N ASP A 225 12.13 8.97 -22.76
CA ASP A 225 11.67 10.34 -22.53
C ASP A 225 10.16 10.43 -22.77
N GLU A 226 9.37 10.53 -21.68
CA GLU A 226 7.91 10.66 -21.74
C GLU A 226 7.38 11.70 -20.72
N PRO A 227 6.30 12.45 -21.07
CA PRO A 227 5.64 13.36 -20.14
C PRO A 227 5.08 12.64 -18.92
N PHE A 228 5.08 13.28 -17.74
CA PHE A 228 4.50 12.68 -16.52
C PHE A 228 3.01 12.35 -16.63
N GLY A 229 2.24 13.18 -17.36
CA GLY A 229 0.80 13.00 -17.52
C GLY A 229 0.40 11.67 -18.16
N ASP A 230 1.20 11.22 -19.11
CA ASP A 230 0.93 10.03 -19.93
C ASP A 230 1.66 8.78 -19.42
N LEU A 231 2.45 8.91 -18.34
CA LEU A 231 3.33 7.86 -17.86
C LEU A 231 2.55 6.77 -17.09
N PRO A 232 2.40 5.55 -17.68
CA PRO A 232 1.73 4.45 -17.00
C PRO A 232 2.46 4.00 -15.73
N SER A 233 1.71 3.56 -14.74
CA SER A 233 2.23 3.16 -13.43
C SER A 233 3.32 2.08 -13.50
N HIS A 234 3.17 1.09 -14.39
CA HIS A 234 4.16 0.03 -14.54
C HIS A 234 5.50 0.55 -15.10
N ARG A 235 5.50 1.62 -15.92
CA ARG A 235 6.74 2.27 -16.40
C ARG A 235 7.44 3.04 -15.31
N VAL A 236 6.68 3.75 -14.46
CA VAL A 236 7.26 4.41 -13.26
C VAL A 236 7.97 3.38 -12.39
N LEU A 237 7.32 2.24 -12.10
CA LEU A 237 7.92 1.18 -11.29
C LEU A 237 9.13 0.53 -11.96
N ALA A 238 9.10 0.34 -13.29
CA ALA A 238 10.23 -0.19 -14.06
C ALA A 238 11.45 0.76 -14.02
N LEU A 239 11.23 2.06 -14.23
CA LEU A 239 12.28 3.09 -14.16
C LEU A 239 12.94 3.10 -12.77
N LEU A 240 12.14 3.15 -11.70
CA LEU A 240 12.64 3.19 -10.33
C LEU A 240 13.36 1.90 -9.93
N ARG A 241 12.90 0.73 -10.39
CA ARG A 241 13.58 -0.55 -10.19
C ARG A 241 14.91 -0.59 -10.94
N GLY A 242 14.95 -0.17 -12.21
CA GLY A 242 16.18 -0.12 -13.00
C GLY A 242 17.23 0.82 -12.41
N GLU A 243 16.80 1.92 -11.80
CA GLU A 243 17.67 2.83 -11.05
C GLU A 243 18.19 2.17 -9.76
N ASN A 244 17.32 1.53 -8.98
CA ASN A 244 17.70 0.83 -7.75
C ASN A 244 18.67 -0.34 -8.00
N GLU A 245 18.53 -1.02 -9.14
CA GLU A 245 19.44 -2.10 -9.57
C GLU A 245 20.75 -1.54 -10.17
N GLY A 246 20.91 -0.22 -10.27
CA GLY A 246 22.11 0.41 -10.81
C GLY A 246 22.31 0.20 -12.32
N VAL A 247 21.22 0.00 -13.07
CA VAL A 247 21.22 -0.19 -14.52
C VAL A 247 20.84 1.10 -15.24
N LEU A 248 19.87 1.84 -14.71
CA LEU A 248 19.36 3.08 -15.30
C LEU A 248 19.79 4.29 -14.49
N ARG A 249 20.06 5.39 -15.19
CA ARG A 249 20.05 6.74 -14.64
C ARG A 249 18.70 7.35 -14.94
N VAL A 250 17.92 7.71 -13.92
CA VAL A 250 16.58 8.27 -14.08
C VAL A 250 16.58 9.73 -13.66
N ASN A 251 15.98 10.58 -14.48
CA ASN A 251 15.80 12.00 -14.22
C ASN A 251 14.32 12.37 -14.37
N PHE A 252 13.81 13.12 -13.41
CA PHE A 252 12.49 13.73 -13.50
C PHE A 252 12.69 15.20 -13.83
N ALA A 253 12.73 15.52 -15.12
CA ALA A 253 13.06 16.82 -15.66
C ALA A 253 11.88 17.80 -15.60
N PRO A 254 12.13 19.14 -15.50
CA PRO A 254 11.06 20.14 -15.42
C PRO A 254 10.24 20.33 -16.71
N GLY A 255 10.74 19.85 -17.86
CA GLY A 255 10.05 19.92 -19.14
C GLY A 255 10.12 21.27 -19.85
N GLU A 256 10.45 22.34 -19.13
CA GLU A 256 10.68 23.69 -19.64
C GLU A 256 12.08 24.15 -19.25
N ASP A 257 12.56 25.22 -19.85
CA ASP A 257 13.87 25.78 -19.53
C ASP A 257 13.86 26.54 -18.18
N ASP A 258 15.07 26.87 -17.72
CA ASP A 258 15.23 27.60 -16.46
C ASP A 258 14.54 28.98 -16.50
N GLU A 259 14.52 29.66 -17.65
CA GLU A 259 13.94 30.99 -17.85
C GLU A 259 12.44 30.99 -17.58
N PHE A 260 11.72 29.93 -17.98
CA PHE A 260 10.28 29.79 -17.69
C PHE A 260 9.99 29.83 -16.18
N TYR A 261 10.69 29.01 -15.42
CA TYR A 261 10.49 28.93 -13.96
C TYR A 261 11.01 30.15 -13.22
N GLN A 262 12.13 30.71 -13.68
CA GLN A 262 12.66 31.97 -13.16
C GLN A 262 11.69 33.13 -13.41
N GLY A 263 10.99 33.15 -14.53
CA GLY A 263 9.93 34.11 -14.82
C GLY A 263 8.80 34.04 -13.79
N ILE A 264 8.28 32.84 -13.49
CA ILE A 264 7.25 32.67 -12.45
C ILE A 264 7.74 33.19 -11.09
N ILE A 265 8.98 32.85 -10.69
CA ILE A 265 9.56 33.29 -9.42
C ILE A 265 9.65 34.83 -9.39
N ALA A 266 10.21 35.44 -10.43
CA ALA A 266 10.37 36.86 -10.50
C ALA A 266 9.02 37.61 -10.42
N ASP A 267 8.00 37.11 -11.15
CA ASP A 267 6.67 37.72 -11.15
C ASP A 267 5.98 37.62 -9.80
N ARG A 268 6.07 36.47 -9.13
CA ARG A 268 5.42 36.24 -7.83
C ARG A 268 6.10 36.97 -6.67
N THR A 269 7.42 37.16 -6.75
CA THR A 269 8.21 37.77 -5.68
C THR A 269 8.52 39.25 -5.91
N GLY A 270 8.14 39.81 -7.05
CA GLY A 270 8.47 41.20 -7.43
C GLY A 270 9.95 41.42 -7.74
N LEU A 271 10.69 40.36 -8.09
CA LEU A 271 12.13 40.39 -8.38
C LEU A 271 12.44 40.55 -9.88
N GLN A 272 11.52 41.14 -10.66
CA GLN A 272 11.76 41.47 -12.06
C GLN A 272 12.81 42.60 -12.16
N ALA A 273 13.46 42.70 -13.34
CA ALA A 273 14.32 43.80 -13.66
C ALA A 273 13.53 45.12 -13.67
N GLN A 274 14.06 46.17 -13.03
CA GLN A 274 13.45 47.49 -12.89
C GLN A 274 14.25 48.59 -13.57
N GLY A 275 15.39 48.25 -14.19
CA GLY A 275 16.29 49.18 -14.83
C GLY A 275 17.22 49.93 -13.87
N ASP A 276 17.44 49.36 -12.68
CA ASP A 276 18.24 49.93 -11.62
C ASP A 276 19.50 49.10 -11.29
N PRO A 277 20.44 49.62 -10.46
CA PRO A 277 21.68 48.92 -10.12
C PRO A 277 21.51 47.55 -9.47
N ALA A 278 20.35 47.28 -8.84
CA ALA A 278 20.10 46.04 -8.15
C ALA A 278 19.57 44.88 -9.05
N ASP A 279 19.33 45.13 -10.33
CA ASP A 279 18.80 44.11 -11.25
C ASP A 279 19.66 42.86 -11.30
N LYS A 280 20.98 43.01 -11.24
CA LYS A 280 21.90 41.87 -11.17
C LYS A 280 21.68 41.02 -9.93
N PHE A 281 21.46 41.66 -8.78
CA PHE A 281 21.20 40.99 -7.51
C PHE A 281 19.86 40.25 -7.56
N ARG A 282 18.79 40.90 -8.07
CA ARG A 282 17.46 40.25 -8.23
C ARG A 282 17.55 39.02 -9.11
N ALA A 283 18.18 39.13 -10.29
CA ALA A 283 18.38 38.01 -11.21
C ALA A 283 19.18 36.85 -10.59
N GLU A 284 20.22 37.16 -9.81
CA GLU A 284 20.98 36.13 -9.07
C GLU A 284 20.13 35.45 -8.00
N CYS A 285 19.31 36.18 -7.23
CA CYS A 285 18.42 35.61 -6.24
C CYS A 285 17.41 34.64 -6.87
N VAL A 286 16.77 35.04 -7.97
CA VAL A 286 15.82 34.23 -8.72
C VAL A 286 16.49 32.94 -9.25
N ARG A 287 17.65 33.12 -9.90
CA ARG A 287 18.40 31.96 -10.45
C ARG A 287 18.84 30.98 -9.37
N PHE A 288 19.35 31.47 -8.23
CA PHE A 288 19.74 30.60 -7.12
C PHE A 288 18.53 29.99 -6.44
N GLY A 289 17.44 30.73 -6.26
CA GLY A 289 16.17 30.21 -5.73
C GLY A 289 15.64 29.05 -6.56
N TRP A 290 15.64 29.19 -7.88
CA TRP A 290 15.27 28.11 -8.79
C TRP A 290 16.24 26.94 -8.68
N ARG A 291 17.49 27.10 -9.10
CA ARG A 291 18.45 26.00 -9.28
C ARG A 291 18.83 25.27 -8.01
N THR A 292 18.93 25.97 -6.88
CA THR A 292 19.43 25.36 -5.63
C THR A 292 18.34 24.96 -4.66
N LYS A 293 17.10 25.39 -4.88
CA LYS A 293 15.96 25.13 -3.99
C LYS A 293 14.77 24.52 -4.73
N LEU A 294 14.06 25.33 -5.51
CA LEU A 294 12.75 24.94 -6.04
C LEU A 294 12.83 23.82 -7.09
N ALA A 295 13.83 23.83 -7.99
CA ALA A 295 14.03 22.74 -8.93
C ALA A 295 14.31 21.42 -8.23
N VAL A 296 15.16 21.44 -7.20
CA VAL A 296 15.54 20.24 -6.43
C VAL A 296 14.35 19.71 -5.63
N SER A 297 13.65 20.57 -4.90
CA SER A 297 12.49 20.14 -4.11
C SER A 297 11.35 19.65 -4.99
N SER A 298 11.06 20.34 -6.10
CA SER A 298 10.02 19.95 -7.04
C SER A 298 10.31 18.60 -7.71
N ALA A 299 11.55 18.33 -8.09
CA ALA A 299 11.94 17.03 -8.64
C ALA A 299 11.70 15.87 -7.63
N VAL A 300 12.03 16.12 -6.34
CA VAL A 300 11.76 15.15 -5.27
C VAL A 300 10.25 14.94 -5.07
N ASP A 301 9.49 16.03 -5.00
CA ASP A 301 8.03 15.99 -4.80
C ASP A 301 7.32 15.26 -5.95
N VAL A 302 7.70 15.56 -7.18
CA VAL A 302 7.17 14.90 -8.38
C VAL A 302 7.49 13.41 -8.40
N ARG A 303 8.73 13.05 -8.06
CA ARG A 303 9.14 11.65 -7.94
C ARG A 303 8.28 10.90 -6.91
N MET A 304 8.06 11.50 -5.75
CA MET A 304 7.20 10.91 -4.71
C MET A 304 5.75 10.78 -5.18
N ARG A 305 5.19 11.82 -5.80
CA ARG A 305 3.82 11.83 -6.32
C ARG A 305 3.61 10.77 -7.41
N LEU A 306 4.55 10.61 -8.34
CA LEU A 306 4.52 9.57 -9.37
C LEU A 306 4.61 8.17 -8.74
N LYS A 307 5.49 8.00 -7.76
CA LYS A 307 5.64 6.72 -7.03
C LYS A 307 4.36 6.35 -6.28
N GLU A 308 3.76 7.27 -5.54
CA GLU A 308 2.49 7.04 -4.82
C GLU A 308 1.36 6.66 -5.78
N LYS A 309 1.21 7.40 -6.88
CA LYS A 309 0.22 7.08 -7.92
C LYS A 309 0.46 5.70 -8.53
N ALA A 310 1.72 5.36 -8.80
CA ALA A 310 2.09 4.07 -9.36
C ALA A 310 1.83 2.92 -8.36
N ASP A 311 2.14 3.12 -7.08
CA ASP A 311 1.89 2.15 -6.02
C ASP A 311 0.39 1.87 -5.87
N GLN A 312 -0.44 2.90 -5.81
CA GLN A 312 -1.89 2.76 -5.70
C GLN A 312 -2.48 1.98 -6.88
N ALA A 313 -2.09 2.34 -8.10
CA ALA A 313 -2.55 1.67 -9.30
C ALA A 313 -2.10 0.20 -9.36
N ALA A 314 -0.84 -0.08 -8.99
CA ALA A 314 -0.31 -1.44 -8.96
C ALA A 314 -1.01 -2.30 -7.89
N VAL A 315 -1.19 -1.78 -6.67
CA VAL A 315 -1.91 -2.49 -5.59
C VAL A 315 -3.35 -2.79 -5.99
N SER A 316 -4.03 -1.88 -6.71
CA SER A 316 -5.38 -2.13 -7.24
C SER A 316 -5.40 -3.33 -8.21
N VAL A 317 -4.41 -3.42 -9.11
CA VAL A 317 -4.27 -4.57 -10.03
C VAL A 317 -3.96 -5.86 -9.25
N PHE A 318 -3.04 -5.81 -8.29
CA PHE A 318 -2.68 -6.97 -7.47
C PHE A 318 -3.87 -7.46 -6.64
N SER A 319 -4.65 -6.55 -6.08
CA SER A 319 -5.89 -6.83 -5.35
C SER A 319 -6.90 -7.57 -6.25
N LYS A 320 -7.07 -7.13 -7.49
CA LYS A 320 -7.93 -7.80 -8.46
C LYS A 320 -7.42 -9.21 -8.79
N ASN A 321 -6.12 -9.34 -9.07
CA ASN A 321 -5.52 -10.64 -9.37
C ASN A 321 -5.65 -11.60 -8.19
N LEU A 322 -5.45 -11.14 -6.96
CA LEU A 322 -5.67 -11.95 -5.76
C LEU A 322 -7.13 -12.38 -5.63
N LYS A 323 -8.07 -11.46 -5.84
CA LYS A 323 -9.50 -11.76 -5.81
C LYS A 323 -9.87 -12.86 -6.80
N ASP A 324 -9.35 -12.79 -8.02
CA ASP A 324 -9.60 -13.78 -9.05
C ASP A 324 -9.04 -15.17 -8.67
N LEU A 325 -7.89 -15.22 -7.97
CA LEU A 325 -7.33 -16.47 -7.44
C LEU A 325 -8.18 -17.05 -6.30
N LEU A 326 -8.60 -16.21 -5.35
CA LEU A 326 -9.39 -16.62 -4.18
C LEU A 326 -10.78 -17.13 -4.57
N LEU A 327 -11.40 -16.48 -5.54
CA LEU A 327 -12.77 -16.78 -6.00
C LEU A 327 -12.79 -17.69 -7.24
N ALA A 328 -11.66 -18.31 -7.61
CA ALA A 328 -11.64 -19.32 -8.67
C ALA A 328 -12.63 -20.45 -8.33
N ALA A 329 -13.28 -20.99 -9.34
CA ALA A 329 -14.31 -22.02 -9.15
C ALA A 329 -13.73 -23.27 -8.46
N PRO A 330 -14.24 -23.65 -7.29
CA PRO A 330 -13.78 -24.85 -6.61
C PRO A 330 -14.19 -26.10 -7.39
N ALA A 331 -13.28 -27.07 -7.54
CA ALA A 331 -13.59 -28.34 -8.13
C ALA A 331 -14.39 -29.26 -7.20
N GLY A 332 -14.47 -28.90 -5.91
CA GLY A 332 -15.26 -29.62 -4.90
C GLY A 332 -14.57 -30.85 -4.33
N HIS A 333 -15.36 -31.64 -3.59
CA HIS A 333 -14.90 -32.77 -2.79
C HIS A 333 -14.61 -34.03 -3.64
N ARG A 334 -13.52 -33.99 -4.41
CA ARG A 334 -13.07 -35.09 -5.27
C ARG A 334 -11.64 -35.48 -4.95
N ALA A 335 -11.33 -36.79 -4.99
CA ALA A 335 -9.96 -37.26 -4.80
C ALA A 335 -9.02 -36.64 -5.83
N THR A 336 -7.98 -36.00 -5.36
CA THR A 336 -7.09 -35.14 -6.19
C THR A 336 -5.64 -35.54 -6.00
N LEU A 337 -4.89 -35.67 -7.10
CA LEU A 337 -3.44 -35.78 -7.12
C LEU A 337 -2.84 -34.41 -7.43
N GLY A 338 -2.14 -33.83 -6.48
CA GLY A 338 -1.35 -32.60 -6.66
C GLY A 338 0.05 -32.89 -7.15
N LEU A 339 0.48 -32.17 -8.16
CA LEU A 339 1.78 -32.27 -8.79
C LEU A 339 2.50 -30.91 -8.69
N ASP A 340 3.55 -30.86 -7.90
CA ASP A 340 4.43 -29.69 -7.76
C ASP A 340 5.65 -29.89 -8.69
N PRO A 341 5.72 -29.15 -9.83
CA PRO A 341 6.73 -29.38 -10.86
C PRO A 341 8.15 -29.02 -10.42
N GLY A 342 9.15 -29.76 -10.89
CA GLY A 342 10.54 -29.45 -10.66
C GLY A 342 11.49 -30.27 -11.53
N TYR A 343 12.50 -29.61 -12.14
CA TYR A 343 13.48 -30.30 -12.99
C TYR A 343 14.51 -31.09 -12.18
N ARG A 344 15.18 -30.46 -11.23
CA ARG A 344 16.31 -31.04 -10.50
C ARG A 344 15.86 -31.90 -9.32
N ASN A 345 14.90 -31.41 -8.57
CA ASN A 345 14.45 -32.04 -7.33
C ASN A 345 13.25 -32.98 -7.53
N GLY A 346 12.93 -33.30 -8.79
CA GLY A 346 11.80 -34.12 -9.16
C GLY A 346 10.45 -33.42 -9.00
N VAL A 347 9.40 -34.09 -9.46
CA VAL A 347 8.01 -33.67 -9.27
C VAL A 347 7.52 -34.25 -7.95
N LYS A 348 7.14 -33.39 -7.00
CA LYS A 348 6.55 -33.82 -5.72
C LYS A 348 5.07 -34.04 -5.95
N CYS A 349 4.57 -35.14 -5.43
CA CYS A 349 3.21 -35.60 -5.67
C CYS A 349 2.54 -35.92 -4.36
N ALA A 350 1.28 -35.51 -4.21
CA ALA A 350 0.46 -35.82 -3.05
C ALA A 350 -0.97 -36.18 -3.49
N VAL A 351 -1.50 -37.29 -3.01
CA VAL A 351 -2.90 -37.66 -3.18
C VAL A 351 -3.69 -37.23 -1.96
N VAL A 352 -4.76 -36.46 -2.17
CA VAL A 352 -5.72 -36.13 -1.12
C VAL A 352 -7.11 -36.70 -1.45
N ASP A 353 -7.85 -37.09 -0.41
CA ASP A 353 -9.23 -37.47 -0.58
C ASP A 353 -10.17 -36.29 -0.80
N GLY A 354 -11.47 -36.50 -0.95
CA GLY A 354 -12.45 -35.43 -1.14
C GLY A 354 -12.57 -34.44 0.05
N THR A 355 -12.03 -34.79 1.22
CA THR A 355 -11.98 -33.89 2.39
C THR A 355 -10.66 -33.12 2.52
N GLY A 356 -9.72 -33.35 1.60
CA GLY A 356 -8.38 -32.76 1.64
C GLY A 356 -7.40 -33.51 2.55
N LYS A 357 -7.76 -34.67 3.09
CA LYS A 357 -6.87 -35.52 3.88
C LYS A 357 -5.85 -36.20 2.97
N VAL A 358 -4.58 -36.16 3.36
CA VAL A 358 -3.50 -36.81 2.60
C VAL A 358 -3.60 -38.32 2.72
N LEU A 359 -3.61 -39.00 1.56
CA LEU A 359 -3.65 -40.45 1.46
C LEU A 359 -2.30 -41.05 1.11
N ASP A 360 -1.54 -40.38 0.24
CA ASP A 360 -0.24 -40.88 -0.23
C ASP A 360 0.63 -39.75 -0.73
N THR A 361 1.96 -39.93 -0.69
CA THR A 361 2.93 -38.96 -1.21
C THR A 361 4.10 -39.67 -1.88
N VAL A 362 4.64 -39.08 -2.96
CA VAL A 362 5.82 -39.60 -3.65
C VAL A 362 6.55 -38.47 -4.38
N VAL A 363 7.85 -38.70 -4.62
CA VAL A 363 8.64 -37.87 -5.53
C VAL A 363 9.01 -38.70 -6.75
N VAL A 364 8.76 -38.18 -7.95
CA VAL A 364 9.12 -38.85 -9.21
C VAL A 364 10.05 -37.97 -10.03
N TYR A 365 10.88 -38.57 -10.87
CA TYR A 365 11.95 -37.90 -11.60
C TYR A 365 11.81 -38.06 -13.13
N PRO A 366 10.72 -37.59 -13.75
CA PRO A 366 10.49 -37.80 -15.20
C PRO A 366 11.59 -37.15 -16.05
N HIS A 367 12.13 -36.00 -15.61
CA HIS A 367 13.13 -35.23 -16.36
C HIS A 367 14.55 -35.80 -16.31
N SER A 368 14.78 -36.82 -15.47
CA SER A 368 16.07 -37.51 -15.33
C SER A 368 16.12 -38.85 -16.08
N GLY A 369 15.37 -38.99 -17.17
CA GLY A 369 15.31 -40.20 -17.96
C GLY A 369 14.43 -41.31 -17.35
N GLN A 370 13.66 -41.00 -16.28
CA GLN A 370 12.78 -41.99 -15.60
C GLN A 370 11.29 -41.74 -15.91
N TRP A 371 10.98 -41.31 -17.14
CA TRP A 371 9.61 -40.96 -17.54
C TRP A 371 8.64 -42.14 -17.37
N ASP A 372 8.97 -43.33 -17.90
CA ASP A 372 8.12 -44.50 -17.81
C ASP A 372 7.93 -44.99 -16.38
N LYS A 373 8.98 -44.87 -15.55
CA LYS A 373 8.88 -45.23 -14.12
C LYS A 373 7.97 -44.24 -13.38
N ALA A 374 8.09 -42.95 -13.65
CA ALA A 374 7.23 -41.89 -13.07
C ALA A 374 5.76 -42.14 -13.47
N ARG A 375 5.52 -42.42 -14.76
CA ARG A 375 4.19 -42.73 -15.31
C ARG A 375 3.58 -43.93 -14.62
N THR A 376 4.33 -45.04 -14.45
CA THR A 376 3.86 -46.25 -13.79
C THR A 376 3.49 -46.03 -12.32
N ILE A 377 4.37 -45.34 -11.56
CA ILE A 377 4.13 -45.01 -10.14
C ILE A 377 2.84 -44.20 -9.99
N LEU A 378 2.73 -43.11 -10.77
CA LEU A 378 1.59 -42.21 -10.65
C LEU A 378 0.27 -42.85 -11.15
N SER A 379 0.31 -43.65 -12.21
CA SER A 379 -0.88 -44.44 -12.66
C SER A 379 -1.34 -45.41 -11.58
N THR A 380 -0.42 -46.06 -10.88
CA THR A 380 -0.74 -46.94 -9.75
C THR A 380 -1.44 -46.17 -8.62
N LEU A 381 -0.95 -44.97 -8.27
CA LEU A 381 -1.58 -44.15 -7.24
C LEU A 381 -2.97 -43.66 -7.65
N VAL A 382 -3.13 -43.24 -8.91
CA VAL A 382 -4.41 -42.79 -9.47
C VAL A 382 -5.46 -43.91 -9.36
N ASN A 383 -5.11 -45.14 -9.78
CA ASN A 383 -6.03 -46.27 -9.72
C ASN A 383 -6.29 -46.73 -8.28
N LYS A 384 -5.24 -46.77 -7.43
CA LYS A 384 -5.34 -47.19 -6.02
C LYS A 384 -6.31 -46.32 -5.21
N HIS A 385 -6.27 -45.00 -5.43
CA HIS A 385 -7.03 -44.04 -4.64
C HIS A 385 -8.27 -43.48 -5.37
N GLY A 386 -8.58 -43.97 -6.58
CA GLY A 386 -9.72 -43.50 -7.36
C GLY A 386 -9.64 -42.01 -7.64
N VAL A 387 -8.45 -41.49 -8.01
CA VAL A 387 -8.21 -40.08 -8.26
C VAL A 387 -9.05 -39.59 -9.44
N GLU A 388 -9.79 -38.52 -9.22
CA GLU A 388 -10.67 -37.90 -10.22
C GLU A 388 -10.08 -36.60 -10.83
N LEU A 389 -9.13 -35.98 -10.14
CA LEU A 389 -8.51 -34.71 -10.55
C LEU A 389 -6.99 -34.80 -10.47
N LEU A 390 -6.31 -34.22 -11.48
CA LEU A 390 -4.87 -34.03 -11.50
C LEU A 390 -4.59 -32.52 -11.49
N ALA A 391 -4.12 -32.00 -10.35
CA ALA A 391 -3.78 -30.59 -10.19
C ALA A 391 -2.28 -30.40 -10.46
N VAL A 392 -1.93 -29.63 -11.49
CA VAL A 392 -0.55 -29.36 -11.88
C VAL A 392 -0.21 -27.91 -11.56
N GLY A 393 0.82 -27.67 -10.75
CA GLY A 393 1.35 -26.31 -10.49
C GLY A 393 1.89 -25.67 -11.77
N ASN A 394 1.76 -24.35 -11.90
CA ASN A 394 2.16 -23.60 -13.08
C ASN A 394 3.63 -23.10 -13.05
N GLY A 395 4.47 -23.65 -12.19
CA GLY A 395 5.87 -23.28 -12.06
C GLY A 395 6.80 -23.88 -13.12
N THR A 396 8.08 -23.91 -12.77
CA THR A 396 9.13 -24.45 -13.65
C THR A 396 8.87 -25.92 -13.94
N ALA A 397 8.97 -26.36 -15.22
CA ALA A 397 8.62 -27.71 -15.70
C ALA A 397 7.10 -28.03 -15.72
N SER A 398 6.24 -27.03 -15.63
CA SER A 398 4.79 -27.21 -15.66
C SER A 398 4.30 -27.91 -16.94
N ARG A 399 4.80 -27.52 -18.11
CA ARG A 399 4.38 -28.08 -19.40
C ARG A 399 4.67 -29.57 -19.51
N GLU A 400 5.86 -30.00 -19.10
CA GLU A 400 6.28 -31.39 -19.10
C GLU A 400 5.49 -32.20 -18.09
N THR A 401 5.24 -31.62 -16.90
CA THR A 401 4.43 -32.26 -15.84
C THR A 401 2.96 -32.38 -16.29
N GLU A 402 2.42 -31.38 -16.99
CA GLU A 402 1.08 -31.46 -17.59
C GLU A 402 0.98 -32.57 -18.63
N LYS A 403 2.03 -32.73 -19.47
CA LYS A 403 2.09 -33.83 -20.45
C LYS A 403 2.05 -35.18 -19.74
N LEU A 404 2.85 -35.37 -18.69
CA LEU A 404 2.86 -36.56 -17.86
C LEU A 404 1.48 -36.83 -17.25
N ALA A 405 0.84 -35.82 -16.68
CA ALA A 405 -0.48 -35.90 -16.11
C ALA A 405 -1.56 -36.36 -17.13
N LYS A 406 -1.52 -35.84 -18.36
CA LYS A 406 -2.42 -36.25 -19.45
C LYS A 406 -2.20 -37.70 -19.87
N GLU A 407 -0.95 -38.19 -19.93
CA GLU A 407 -0.63 -39.57 -20.20
C GLU A 407 -1.19 -40.48 -19.09
N ILE A 408 -1.02 -40.12 -17.81
CA ILE A 408 -1.55 -40.85 -16.65
C ILE A 408 -3.08 -40.90 -16.69
N ALA A 409 -3.74 -39.79 -16.99
CA ALA A 409 -5.19 -39.73 -17.14
C ALA A 409 -5.70 -40.68 -18.23
N GLY A 410 -4.93 -40.82 -19.33
CA GLY A 410 -5.25 -41.74 -20.42
C GLY A 410 -5.15 -43.21 -20.03
N LEU A 411 -4.31 -43.56 -19.04
CA LEU A 411 -4.05 -44.90 -18.55
C LEU A 411 -4.94 -45.33 -17.37
N ALA A 412 -5.73 -44.39 -16.81
CA ALA A 412 -6.57 -44.67 -15.66
C ALA A 412 -7.65 -45.72 -15.96
N GLU A 413 -7.84 -46.64 -15.01
CA GLU A 413 -8.90 -47.62 -15.03
C GLU A 413 -10.22 -46.98 -14.56
N GLY A 414 -11.28 -47.06 -15.34
CA GLY A 414 -12.59 -46.49 -15.02
C GLY A 414 -12.71 -45.01 -15.46
N THR A 415 -13.13 -44.11 -14.56
CA THR A 415 -13.31 -42.70 -14.86
C THR A 415 -11.95 -42.03 -15.05
N LYS A 416 -11.75 -41.40 -16.21
CA LYS A 416 -10.50 -40.69 -16.51
C LYS A 416 -10.39 -39.39 -15.71
N PRO A 417 -9.29 -39.22 -14.94
CA PRO A 417 -9.08 -37.98 -14.21
C PRO A 417 -8.98 -36.74 -15.12
N GLN A 418 -9.51 -35.63 -14.65
CA GLN A 418 -9.39 -34.32 -15.30
C GLN A 418 -8.07 -33.67 -14.92
N THR A 419 -7.27 -33.23 -15.90
CA THR A 419 -6.02 -32.49 -15.65
C THR A 419 -6.28 -30.99 -15.67
N VAL A 420 -5.89 -30.30 -14.62
CA VAL A 420 -6.04 -28.83 -14.47
C VAL A 420 -4.72 -28.24 -14.05
N VAL A 421 -4.26 -27.20 -14.76
CA VAL A 421 -3.11 -26.39 -14.35
C VAL A 421 -3.61 -25.27 -13.45
N ILE A 422 -3.01 -25.13 -12.29
CA ILE A 422 -3.40 -24.12 -11.29
C ILE A 422 -2.20 -23.29 -10.86
N SER A 423 -2.47 -22.11 -10.30
CA SER A 423 -1.42 -21.27 -9.72
C SER A 423 -0.80 -21.93 -8.49
N GLU A 424 0.53 -22.07 -8.48
CA GLU A 424 1.29 -22.52 -7.30
C GLU A 424 1.81 -21.33 -6.45
N ALA A 425 1.41 -20.09 -6.77
CA ALA A 425 1.85 -18.89 -6.07
C ALA A 425 1.73 -19.04 -4.54
N GLY A 426 2.83 -18.83 -3.81
CA GLY A 426 2.88 -18.96 -2.36
C GLY A 426 2.92 -20.41 -1.82
N ALA A 427 2.88 -21.45 -2.65
CA ALA A 427 2.92 -22.84 -2.16
C ALA A 427 4.22 -23.17 -1.41
N SER A 428 5.34 -22.63 -1.86
CA SER A 428 6.64 -22.78 -1.16
C SER A 428 6.65 -22.07 0.20
N VAL A 429 5.99 -20.91 0.30
CA VAL A 429 5.87 -20.16 1.57
C VAL A 429 4.98 -20.93 2.54
N TYR A 430 3.84 -21.45 2.05
CA TYR A 430 2.97 -22.31 2.85
C TYR A 430 3.74 -23.53 3.38
N SER A 431 4.47 -24.24 2.52
CA SER A 431 5.18 -25.47 2.92
C SER A 431 6.18 -25.27 4.07
N ALA A 432 6.80 -24.09 4.14
CA ALA A 432 7.74 -23.69 5.19
C ALA A 432 7.06 -23.01 6.40
N SER A 433 5.75 -22.75 6.35
CA SER A 433 5.01 -22.03 7.39
C SER A 433 4.78 -22.87 8.64
N GLU A 434 4.54 -22.19 9.77
CA GLU A 434 4.14 -22.81 11.03
C GLU A 434 2.79 -23.55 10.89
N VAL A 435 1.85 -23.00 10.13
CA VAL A 435 0.55 -23.64 9.84
C VAL A 435 0.75 -24.98 9.18
N ALA A 436 1.59 -25.07 8.14
CA ALA A 436 1.89 -26.33 7.47
C ALA A 436 2.66 -27.31 8.37
N ALA A 437 3.52 -26.81 9.24
CA ALA A 437 4.24 -27.64 10.21
C ALA A 437 3.30 -28.27 11.25
N GLN A 438 2.29 -27.52 11.68
CA GLN A 438 1.25 -28.03 12.59
C GLN A 438 0.30 -29.02 11.90
N GLU A 439 -0.09 -28.75 10.64
CA GLU A 439 -0.93 -29.67 9.86
C GLU A 439 -0.19 -30.98 9.52
N PHE A 440 1.11 -30.93 9.29
CA PHE A 440 1.93 -32.04 8.82
C PHE A 440 3.27 -32.14 9.56
N PRO A 441 3.25 -32.45 10.88
CA PRO A 441 4.47 -32.47 11.68
C PRO A 441 5.50 -33.51 11.19
N ASP A 442 5.05 -34.65 10.67
CA ASP A 442 5.90 -35.76 10.24
C ASP A 442 6.17 -35.80 8.71
N MET A 443 5.64 -34.82 7.95
CA MET A 443 5.80 -34.76 6.50
C MET A 443 6.98 -33.90 6.10
N ASP A 444 7.79 -34.38 5.16
CA ASP A 444 8.86 -33.57 4.55
C ASP A 444 8.33 -32.27 3.99
N VAL A 445 9.02 -31.16 4.29
CA VAL A 445 8.63 -29.80 3.89
C VAL A 445 8.39 -29.71 2.38
N SER A 446 9.21 -30.41 1.57
CA SER A 446 9.12 -30.36 0.11
C SER A 446 7.81 -30.96 -0.44
N LEU A 447 7.16 -31.86 0.28
CA LEU A 447 5.90 -32.52 -0.14
C LEU A 447 4.65 -31.71 0.21
N ARG A 448 4.72 -30.82 1.21
CA ARG A 448 3.58 -30.01 1.65
C ARG A 448 3.07 -29.07 0.56
N GLY A 449 3.95 -28.62 -0.35
CA GLY A 449 3.58 -27.83 -1.53
C GLY A 449 2.62 -28.58 -2.45
N ALA A 450 2.88 -29.86 -2.73
CA ALA A 450 2.01 -30.70 -3.56
C ALA A 450 0.63 -30.93 -2.92
N VAL A 451 0.56 -31.05 -1.59
CA VAL A 451 -0.70 -31.11 -0.85
C VAL A 451 -1.50 -29.82 -1.03
N SER A 452 -0.83 -28.66 -0.88
CA SER A 452 -1.47 -27.35 -1.08
C SER A 452 -2.00 -27.21 -2.51
N ILE A 453 -1.24 -27.62 -3.52
CA ILE A 453 -1.65 -27.61 -4.92
C ILE A 453 -2.93 -28.45 -5.13
N ALA A 454 -3.00 -29.64 -4.55
CA ALA A 454 -4.20 -30.48 -4.64
C ALA A 454 -5.42 -29.82 -3.98
N ARG A 455 -5.26 -29.30 -2.77
CA ARG A 455 -6.33 -28.65 -2.00
C ARG A 455 -6.83 -27.35 -2.62
N ARG A 456 -5.94 -26.58 -3.28
CA ARG A 456 -6.34 -25.37 -4.02
C ARG A 456 -7.31 -25.65 -5.15
N LEU A 457 -7.16 -26.79 -5.83
CA LEU A 457 -8.12 -27.17 -6.86
C LEU A 457 -9.48 -27.54 -6.25
N GLN A 458 -9.47 -28.17 -5.07
CA GLN A 458 -10.71 -28.52 -4.36
C GLN A 458 -11.44 -27.28 -3.85
N ASP A 459 -10.74 -26.40 -3.12
CA ASP A 459 -11.25 -25.14 -2.55
C ASP A 459 -10.13 -24.09 -2.50
N PRO A 460 -10.04 -23.19 -3.51
CA PRO A 460 -9.00 -22.17 -3.57
C PRO A 460 -9.01 -21.24 -2.37
N LEU A 461 -10.19 -20.79 -1.94
CA LEU A 461 -10.33 -19.82 -0.86
C LEU A 461 -9.83 -20.40 0.47
N ALA A 462 -10.31 -21.59 0.82
CA ALA A 462 -9.96 -22.26 2.08
C ALA A 462 -8.46 -22.53 2.20
N GLU A 463 -7.78 -22.81 1.09
CA GLU A 463 -6.35 -23.08 1.11
C GLU A 463 -5.50 -21.80 1.06
N LEU A 464 -5.83 -20.84 0.19
CA LEU A 464 -5.04 -19.62 0.01
C LEU A 464 -5.06 -18.69 1.23
N VAL A 465 -6.10 -18.70 2.05
CA VAL A 465 -6.15 -17.90 3.29
C VAL A 465 -5.12 -18.30 4.34
N LYS A 466 -4.52 -19.49 4.21
CA LYS A 466 -3.44 -19.97 5.08
C LYS A 466 -2.10 -19.29 4.81
N ILE A 467 -1.99 -18.56 3.71
CA ILE A 467 -0.77 -17.91 3.24
C ILE A 467 -0.89 -16.41 3.50
N ASP A 468 0.19 -15.77 3.97
CA ASP A 468 0.26 -14.31 4.00
C ASP A 468 0.00 -13.77 2.58
N PRO A 469 -1.02 -12.93 2.37
CA PRO A 469 -1.40 -12.45 1.04
C PRO A 469 -0.23 -11.81 0.27
N LYS A 470 0.71 -11.15 0.95
CA LYS A 470 1.93 -10.59 0.33
C LYS A 470 2.87 -11.63 -0.24
N SER A 471 2.77 -12.87 0.23
CA SER A 471 3.59 -13.99 -0.26
C SER A 471 2.97 -14.70 -1.46
N ILE A 472 1.75 -14.34 -1.83
CA ILE A 472 1.10 -14.82 -3.05
C ILE A 472 1.55 -13.91 -4.19
N GLY A 473 2.23 -14.46 -5.19
CA GLY A 473 2.69 -13.72 -6.36
C GLY A 473 1.53 -13.32 -7.26
N VAL A 474 1.14 -12.04 -7.21
CA VAL A 474 0.00 -11.48 -7.96
C VAL A 474 0.39 -10.38 -8.94
N GLY A 475 1.69 -10.01 -9.00
CA GLY A 475 2.18 -9.01 -9.94
C GLY A 475 3.70 -8.85 -9.99
N GLN A 476 4.18 -8.36 -11.12
CA GLN A 476 5.60 -8.27 -11.43
C GLN A 476 6.39 -7.34 -10.51
N TYR A 477 5.78 -6.23 -10.06
CA TYR A 477 6.42 -5.20 -9.24
C TYR A 477 5.95 -5.23 -7.78
N GLN A 478 5.46 -6.37 -7.30
CA GLN A 478 4.89 -6.51 -5.97
C GLN A 478 5.86 -6.14 -4.85
N HIS A 479 7.16 -6.39 -5.04
CA HIS A 479 8.21 -6.04 -4.06
C HIS A 479 8.70 -4.59 -4.17
N ASP A 480 8.31 -3.86 -5.22
CA ASP A 480 8.75 -2.47 -5.46
C ASP A 480 7.75 -1.43 -4.97
N VAL A 481 6.51 -1.82 -4.71
CA VAL A 481 5.47 -0.92 -4.19
C VAL A 481 5.59 -0.73 -2.68
N ASN A 482 4.89 0.27 -2.15
CA ASN A 482 4.80 0.47 -0.70
C ASN A 482 4.21 -0.77 -0.02
N GLN A 483 4.99 -1.43 0.84
CA GLN A 483 4.65 -2.71 1.45
C GLN A 483 3.51 -2.61 2.48
N ALA A 484 3.33 -1.46 3.12
CA ALA A 484 2.20 -1.23 4.03
C ALA A 484 0.88 -1.08 3.24
N LEU A 485 0.91 -0.32 2.15
CA LEU A 485 -0.23 -0.18 1.24
C LEU A 485 -0.60 -1.52 0.59
N LEU A 486 0.40 -2.29 0.16
CA LEU A 486 0.20 -3.63 -0.39
C LEU A 486 -0.47 -4.56 0.63
N ALA A 487 0.06 -4.62 1.85
CA ALA A 487 -0.49 -5.46 2.92
C ALA A 487 -1.96 -5.12 3.18
N ALA A 488 -2.28 -3.84 3.41
CA ALA A 488 -3.64 -3.38 3.69
C ALA A 488 -4.59 -3.71 2.52
N GLY A 489 -4.17 -3.45 1.28
CA GLY A 489 -4.99 -3.74 0.09
C GLY A 489 -5.27 -5.22 -0.10
N LEU A 490 -4.27 -6.08 0.06
CA LEU A 490 -4.44 -7.53 -0.10
C LEU A 490 -5.23 -8.16 1.07
N ASP A 491 -5.01 -7.71 2.31
CA ASP A 491 -5.79 -8.17 3.47
C ASP A 491 -7.28 -7.83 3.32
N THR A 492 -7.59 -6.62 2.84
CA THR A 492 -8.97 -6.21 2.51
C THR A 492 -9.62 -7.16 1.51
N VAL A 493 -8.91 -7.52 0.45
CA VAL A 493 -9.43 -8.46 -0.57
C VAL A 493 -9.74 -9.83 0.02
N VAL A 494 -8.87 -10.36 0.89
CA VAL A 494 -9.10 -11.64 1.54
C VAL A 494 -10.34 -11.58 2.44
N GLU A 495 -10.46 -10.53 3.26
CA GLU A 495 -11.63 -10.31 4.12
C GLU A 495 -12.92 -10.25 3.30
N ASP A 496 -12.94 -9.42 2.25
CA ASP A 496 -14.12 -9.26 1.39
C ASP A 496 -14.49 -10.56 0.66
N ALA A 497 -13.49 -11.32 0.15
CA ALA A 497 -13.72 -12.60 -0.49
C ALA A 497 -14.36 -13.62 0.46
N VAL A 498 -13.80 -13.78 1.66
CA VAL A 498 -14.31 -14.73 2.68
C VAL A 498 -15.73 -14.37 3.10
N ASN A 499 -16.01 -13.11 3.39
CA ASN A 499 -17.33 -12.65 3.83
C ASN A 499 -18.36 -12.64 2.70
N SER A 500 -17.96 -12.50 1.44
CA SER A 500 -18.87 -12.60 0.29
C SER A 500 -19.35 -14.05 0.06
N VAL A 501 -18.47 -15.02 0.21
CA VAL A 501 -18.78 -16.46 0.04
C VAL A 501 -19.49 -17.03 1.27
N GLY A 502 -19.08 -16.60 2.47
CA GLY A 502 -19.48 -17.19 3.75
C GLY A 502 -18.72 -18.49 4.05
N VAL A 503 -18.70 -18.89 5.30
CA VAL A 503 -17.83 -19.95 5.82
C VAL A 503 -18.63 -21.02 6.55
N ASP A 504 -18.39 -22.30 6.24
CA ASP A 504 -18.92 -23.41 7.05
C ASP A 504 -18.09 -23.54 8.34
N VAL A 505 -18.72 -23.26 9.49
CA VAL A 505 -18.05 -23.23 10.79
C VAL A 505 -17.56 -24.62 11.22
N ASN A 506 -18.18 -25.68 10.73
CA ASN A 506 -17.82 -27.05 11.07
C ASN A 506 -16.62 -27.59 10.28
N LEU A 507 -16.33 -26.99 9.12
CA LEU A 507 -15.23 -27.42 8.24
C LEU A 507 -14.05 -26.44 8.22
N ALA A 508 -14.29 -25.19 8.55
CA ALA A 508 -13.31 -24.12 8.41
C ALA A 508 -12.10 -24.29 9.34
N SER A 509 -10.93 -23.97 8.83
CA SER A 509 -9.69 -23.82 9.62
C SER A 509 -9.70 -22.51 10.42
N ALA A 510 -8.88 -22.42 11.46
CA ALA A 510 -8.72 -21.18 12.23
C ALA A 510 -8.29 -19.98 11.36
N PRO A 511 -7.32 -20.11 10.42
CA PRO A 511 -7.00 -19.04 9.48
C PRO A 511 -8.19 -18.54 8.64
N LEU A 512 -9.07 -19.44 8.18
CA LEU A 512 -10.26 -19.06 7.43
C LEU A 512 -11.28 -18.36 8.32
N LEU A 513 -11.55 -18.89 9.51
CA LEU A 513 -12.45 -18.27 10.49
C LEU A 513 -12.01 -16.89 10.92
N ASN A 514 -10.70 -16.66 11.06
CA ASN A 514 -10.14 -15.34 11.41
C ASN A 514 -10.43 -14.24 10.36
N ARG A 515 -10.78 -14.60 9.14
CA ARG A 515 -11.18 -13.65 8.08
C ARG A 515 -12.67 -13.31 8.10
N VAL A 516 -13.46 -13.98 8.93
CA VAL A 516 -14.88 -13.69 9.10
C VAL A 516 -15.06 -12.42 9.93
N ALA A 517 -15.99 -11.55 9.53
CA ALA A 517 -16.32 -10.31 10.23
C ALA A 517 -16.55 -10.55 11.72
N GLY A 518 -15.88 -9.79 12.58
CA GLY A 518 -16.00 -9.89 14.04
C GLY A 518 -15.28 -11.07 14.69
N VAL A 519 -14.58 -11.93 13.93
CA VAL A 519 -13.82 -13.06 14.46
C VAL A 519 -12.33 -12.69 14.57
N THR A 520 -11.82 -12.60 15.79
CA THR A 520 -10.39 -12.39 16.05
C THR A 520 -9.61 -13.71 15.96
N PRO A 521 -8.26 -13.70 15.87
CA PRO A 521 -7.45 -14.93 15.89
C PRO A 521 -7.78 -15.84 17.07
N THR A 522 -7.87 -15.29 18.28
CA THR A 522 -8.23 -16.06 19.49
C THR A 522 -9.63 -16.65 19.41
N LEU A 523 -10.60 -15.93 18.82
CA LEU A 523 -11.94 -16.46 18.63
C LEU A 523 -11.96 -17.59 17.61
N ALA A 524 -11.20 -17.48 16.52
CA ALA A 524 -11.06 -18.53 15.52
C ALA A 524 -10.51 -19.82 16.11
N GLU A 525 -9.45 -19.73 16.92
CA GLU A 525 -8.89 -20.87 17.67
C GLU A 525 -9.88 -21.47 18.65
N ASN A 526 -10.60 -20.62 19.42
CA ASN A 526 -11.61 -21.09 20.37
C ASN A 526 -12.78 -21.78 19.68
N ILE A 527 -13.20 -21.34 18.49
CA ILE A 527 -14.27 -21.99 17.72
C ILE A 527 -13.82 -23.40 17.30
N VAL A 528 -12.59 -23.53 16.80
CA VAL A 528 -12.03 -24.84 16.41
C VAL A 528 -11.90 -25.75 17.62
N ALA A 529 -11.30 -25.28 18.71
CA ALA A 529 -11.14 -26.05 19.94
C ALA A 529 -12.50 -26.52 20.50
N TYR A 530 -13.48 -25.63 20.55
CA TYR A 530 -14.83 -25.98 21.02
C TYR A 530 -15.48 -27.08 20.15
N ARG A 531 -15.36 -26.96 18.82
CA ARG A 531 -15.85 -27.97 17.87
C ARG A 531 -15.17 -29.33 18.08
N ASP A 532 -13.86 -29.33 18.28
CA ASP A 532 -13.08 -30.55 18.44
C ASP A 532 -13.42 -31.27 19.77
N GLU A 533 -13.74 -30.51 20.82
CA GLU A 533 -14.12 -31.05 22.14
C GLU A 533 -15.59 -31.47 22.23
N ASN A 534 -16.50 -30.70 21.62
CA ASN A 534 -17.95 -30.85 21.81
C ASN A 534 -18.69 -31.40 20.58
N GLY A 535 -17.98 -31.65 19.48
CA GLY A 535 -18.54 -32.02 18.20
C GLY A 535 -19.03 -30.84 17.37
N ALA A 536 -19.57 -31.16 16.19
CA ALA A 536 -20.03 -30.17 15.22
C ALA A 536 -21.17 -29.30 15.79
N PHE A 537 -21.14 -28.01 15.48
CA PHE A 537 -22.23 -27.07 15.78
C PHE A 537 -23.50 -27.51 15.06
N LYS A 538 -24.63 -27.46 15.75
CA LYS A 538 -25.95 -27.79 15.22
C LYS A 538 -26.80 -26.57 14.90
N SER A 539 -26.44 -25.40 15.46
CA SER A 539 -27.08 -24.12 15.20
C SER A 539 -26.10 -22.95 15.43
N ARG A 540 -26.34 -21.84 14.77
CA ARG A 540 -25.52 -20.60 14.98
C ARG A 540 -25.56 -20.12 16.43
N LYS A 541 -26.68 -20.33 17.15
CA LYS A 541 -26.81 -19.95 18.57
C LYS A 541 -25.80 -20.67 19.47
N GLU A 542 -25.34 -21.86 19.07
CA GLU A 542 -24.32 -22.59 19.83
C GLU A 542 -22.96 -21.90 19.83
N LEU A 543 -22.69 -21.01 18.87
CA LEU A 543 -21.49 -20.17 18.86
C LEU A 543 -21.36 -19.31 20.14
N LEU A 544 -22.48 -18.93 20.75
CA LEU A 544 -22.47 -18.20 22.02
C LEU A 544 -21.92 -19.02 23.21
N LYS A 545 -21.76 -20.34 23.06
CA LYS A 545 -21.11 -21.19 24.04
C LYS A 545 -19.59 -21.20 23.92
N VAL A 546 -19.05 -20.67 22.81
CA VAL A 546 -17.60 -20.60 22.57
C VAL A 546 -16.98 -19.55 23.51
N PRO A 547 -15.89 -19.90 24.22
CA PRO A 547 -15.22 -18.96 25.12
C PRO A 547 -14.84 -17.64 24.41
N ARG A 548 -15.12 -16.52 25.05
CA ARG A 548 -14.90 -15.13 24.58
C ARG A 548 -15.74 -14.70 23.36
N LEU A 549 -16.62 -15.53 22.83
CA LEU A 549 -17.54 -15.14 21.76
C LEU A 549 -18.79 -14.50 22.40
N GLY A 550 -18.74 -13.19 22.62
CA GLY A 550 -19.85 -12.45 23.21
C GLY A 550 -20.91 -12.02 22.19
N PRO A 551 -22.01 -11.38 22.64
CA PRO A 551 -23.12 -10.96 21.77
C PRO A 551 -22.68 -10.06 20.60
N LYS A 552 -21.74 -9.14 20.84
CA LYS A 552 -21.23 -8.22 19.80
C LYS A 552 -20.48 -8.96 18.67
N ALA A 553 -19.59 -9.90 19.02
CA ALA A 553 -18.88 -10.72 18.04
C ALA A 553 -19.86 -11.65 17.30
N PHE A 554 -20.83 -12.22 18.02
CA PHE A 554 -21.88 -13.05 17.44
C PHE A 554 -22.71 -12.27 16.40
N GLU A 555 -23.16 -11.07 16.73
CA GLU A 555 -23.93 -10.21 15.82
C GLU A 555 -23.18 -9.98 14.51
N GLN A 556 -21.88 -9.72 14.59
CA GLN A 556 -21.07 -9.48 13.39
C GLN A 556 -20.78 -10.74 12.58
N ALA A 557 -20.51 -11.86 13.24
CA ALA A 557 -20.03 -13.09 12.59
C ALA A 557 -21.14 -14.00 12.08
N ALA A 558 -22.26 -14.10 12.81
CA ALA A 558 -23.27 -15.13 12.59
C ALA A 558 -23.84 -15.17 11.16
N GLY A 559 -24.01 -14.01 10.53
CA GLY A 559 -24.53 -13.94 9.17
C GLY A 559 -23.56 -14.38 8.07
N PHE A 560 -22.28 -14.53 8.40
CA PHE A 560 -21.23 -15.00 7.48
C PHE A 560 -20.81 -16.46 7.77
N LEU A 561 -21.33 -17.04 8.85
CA LEU A 561 -21.09 -18.44 9.21
C LEU A 561 -22.30 -19.30 8.81
N ARG A 562 -22.00 -20.43 8.20
CA ARG A 562 -23.00 -21.43 7.78
C ARG A 562 -22.80 -22.73 8.55
N ILE A 563 -23.86 -23.47 8.70
CA ILE A 563 -23.86 -24.82 9.28
C ILE A 563 -24.63 -25.72 8.30
N ASN A 564 -23.90 -26.46 7.46
CA ASN A 564 -24.50 -27.33 6.47
C ASN A 564 -25.32 -28.43 7.15
N GLY A 565 -26.56 -28.63 6.69
CA GLY A 565 -27.47 -29.63 7.22
C GLY A 565 -28.19 -29.26 8.51
N ALA A 566 -28.04 -28.06 9.01
CA ALA A 566 -28.81 -27.56 10.15
C ALA A 566 -30.24 -27.13 9.73
N ALA A 567 -31.17 -27.13 10.68
CA ALA A 567 -32.53 -26.60 10.48
C ALA A 567 -32.56 -25.08 10.25
N ASP A 568 -31.53 -24.37 10.73
CA ASP A 568 -31.27 -22.95 10.52
C ASP A 568 -29.81 -22.79 10.05
N PRO A 569 -29.57 -22.98 8.73
CA PRO A 569 -28.24 -23.05 8.14
C PRO A 569 -27.51 -21.69 8.04
#